data_6473def6779669364debb029eb2ae7e6
#
_entry.id   6473def6779669364debb029eb2ae7e6
#
_cell.length_a   1.000
_cell.length_b   1.000
_cell.length_c   1.000
_cell.angle_alpha   90.00
_cell.angle_beta   90.00
_cell.angle_gamma   90.00
#
_symmetry.space_group_name_H-M   'P 1'
#
loop_
_entity.id
_entity.type
_entity.pdbx_description
1 polymer ?
#
loop_
_entity_poly.entity_id
_entity_poly.type
_entity_poly.pdbx_seq_one_letter_code
_entity_poly.pdbx_strand_id
1 'polypeptide(L)'
;MSLNQEFESVWDAIEPTAGAASVMKIRYMIMSAMIKKCRAFKVSRSVASKTLNIDILRYDQLLAGDIASFNIDELVELSLRIGLNVHVEVLGA
;
A
#
# COMPACT_ATOMS: atom_id res chain seq x y z
N MET A 1 -1.26 -13.44 8.86
CA MET A 1 -2.39 -12.56 8.63
C MET A 1 -3.34 -13.23 7.65
N SER A 2 -4.58 -13.28 7.99
CA SER A 2 -5.55 -13.81 7.05
C SER A 2 -6.23 -12.66 6.32
N LEU A 3 -6.30 -12.76 5.01
CA LEU A 3 -7.14 -11.90 4.20
C LEU A 3 -8.55 -12.48 4.24
N ASN A 4 -9.56 -11.63 4.22
CA ASN A 4 -10.90 -12.16 4.15
C ASN A 4 -11.14 -12.79 2.76
N GLN A 5 -12.03 -13.76 2.74
CA GLN A 5 -12.24 -14.59 1.57
C GLN A 5 -12.84 -13.82 0.39
N GLU A 6 -13.69 -12.85 0.68
CA GLU A 6 -14.30 -12.01 -0.32
C GLU A 6 -13.23 -11.20 -1.06
N PHE A 7 -12.27 -10.64 -0.33
CA PHE A 7 -11.18 -9.87 -0.91
C PHE A 7 -10.31 -10.76 -1.81
N GLU A 8 -9.98 -11.95 -1.37
CA GLU A 8 -9.21 -12.90 -2.17
C GLU A 8 -9.91 -13.24 -3.47
N SER A 9 -11.23 -13.51 -3.43
CA SER A 9 -12.00 -13.81 -4.63
C SER A 9 -11.98 -12.69 -5.65
N VAL A 10 -12.06 -11.45 -5.20
CA VAL A 10 -12.01 -10.29 -6.09
C VAL A 10 -10.67 -10.21 -6.81
N TRP A 11 -9.57 -10.36 -6.08
CA TRP A 11 -8.24 -10.28 -6.68
C TRP A 11 -7.93 -11.46 -7.58
N ASP A 12 -8.37 -12.66 -7.21
CA ASP A 12 -8.17 -13.84 -8.03
C ASP A 12 -8.94 -13.75 -9.36
N ALA A 13 -10.05 -13.04 -9.38
CA ALA A 13 -10.82 -12.81 -10.61
C ALA A 13 -10.14 -11.80 -11.54
N ILE A 14 -9.34 -10.87 -11.00
CA ILE A 14 -8.69 -9.80 -11.75
C ILE A 14 -7.32 -10.25 -12.26
N GLU A 15 -6.55 -10.95 -11.43
CA GLU A 15 -5.17 -11.30 -11.73
C GLU A 15 -5.09 -12.67 -12.40
N PRO A 16 -4.19 -12.83 -13.41
CA PRO A 16 -4.09 -14.08 -14.16
C PRO A 16 -3.43 -15.21 -13.39
N THR A 17 -2.70 -14.93 -12.31
CA THR A 17 -2.02 -15.95 -11.49
C THR A 17 -2.25 -15.71 -10.01
N ALA A 18 -2.24 -16.79 -9.23
CA ALA A 18 -2.38 -16.71 -7.77
C ALA A 18 -1.23 -15.91 -7.14
N GLY A 19 -0.01 -16.03 -7.69
CA GLY A 19 1.14 -15.28 -7.21
C GLY A 19 0.97 -13.78 -7.42
N ALA A 20 0.53 -13.37 -8.60
CA ALA A 20 0.28 -11.96 -8.90
C ALA A 20 -0.85 -11.40 -8.03
N ALA A 21 -1.91 -12.19 -7.83
CA ALA A 21 -3.01 -11.79 -6.96
C ALA A 21 -2.54 -11.57 -5.52
N SER A 22 -1.68 -12.44 -5.01
CA SER A 22 -1.12 -12.31 -3.66
C SER A 22 -0.29 -11.04 -3.51
N VAL A 23 0.52 -10.72 -4.50
CA VAL A 23 1.33 -9.49 -4.51
C VAL A 23 0.44 -8.26 -4.48
N MET A 24 -0.63 -8.25 -5.28
CA MET A 24 -1.57 -7.13 -5.31
C MET A 24 -2.31 -6.96 -3.98
N LYS A 25 -2.67 -8.04 -3.32
CA LYS A 25 -3.29 -7.98 -1.99
C LYS A 25 -2.37 -7.32 -0.97
N ILE A 26 -1.09 -7.69 -0.98
CA ILE A 26 -0.09 -7.10 -0.08
C ILE A 26 0.08 -5.61 -0.38
N ARG A 27 0.20 -5.24 -1.65
CA ARG A 27 0.28 -3.83 -2.04
C ARG A 27 -0.93 -3.03 -1.56
N TYR A 28 -2.11 -3.58 -1.76
CA TYR A 28 -3.35 -2.94 -1.33
C TYR A 28 -3.36 -2.69 0.17
N MET A 29 -2.94 -3.67 0.95
CA MET A 29 -2.93 -3.56 2.40
C MET A 29 -1.97 -2.48 2.88
N ILE A 30 -0.77 -2.44 2.33
CA ILE A 30 0.21 -1.42 2.69
C ILE A 30 -0.29 -0.04 2.27
N MET A 31 -0.77 0.09 1.04
CA MET A 31 -1.28 1.37 0.53
C MET A 31 -2.47 1.87 1.34
N SER A 32 -3.41 1.00 1.70
CA SER A 32 -4.57 1.37 2.51
C SER A 32 -4.16 1.91 3.88
N ALA A 33 -3.18 1.26 4.52
CA ALA A 33 -2.66 1.72 5.80
C ALA A 33 -1.96 3.08 5.67
N MET A 34 -1.20 3.28 4.59
CA MET A 34 -0.54 4.54 4.30
C MET A 34 -1.53 5.67 4.06
N ILE A 35 -2.55 5.43 3.25
CA ILE A 35 -3.59 6.43 2.97
C ILE A 35 -4.28 6.85 4.26
N LYS A 36 -4.64 5.88 5.09
CA LYS A 36 -5.27 6.15 6.38
C LYS A 36 -4.37 7.01 7.27
N LYS A 37 -3.09 6.69 7.32
CA LYS A 37 -2.11 7.44 8.10
C LYS A 37 -1.94 8.86 7.55
N CYS A 38 -1.80 9.01 6.24
CA CYS A 38 -1.64 10.31 5.60
C CYS A 38 -2.87 11.21 5.80
N ARG A 39 -4.06 10.64 5.72
CA ARG A 39 -5.29 11.41 5.95
C ARG A 39 -5.44 11.87 7.39
N ALA A 40 -4.80 11.20 8.33
CA ALA A 40 -4.78 11.61 9.71
C ALA A 40 -3.78 12.73 9.99
N PHE A 41 -2.86 13.00 9.07
CA PHE A 41 -1.92 14.11 9.18
C PHE A 41 -2.66 15.43 9.00
N LYS A 42 -2.45 16.35 9.93
CA LYS A 42 -3.02 17.69 9.85
C LYS A 42 -2.00 18.67 9.27
N VAL A 43 -1.41 18.28 8.14
CA VAL A 43 -0.41 19.08 7.43
C VAL A 43 -0.79 19.16 5.96
N SER A 44 -0.22 20.13 5.25
CA SER A 44 -0.47 20.26 3.82
C SER A 44 0.11 19.06 3.06
N ARG A 45 -0.41 18.82 1.87
CA ARG A 45 0.12 17.76 1.01
C ARG A 45 1.57 18.03 0.61
N SER A 46 1.97 19.30 0.55
CA SER A 46 3.37 19.67 0.30
C SER A 46 4.28 19.19 1.43
N VAL A 47 3.88 19.40 2.67
CA VAL A 47 4.65 18.93 3.84
C VAL A 47 4.66 17.41 3.90
N ALA A 48 3.52 16.77 3.67
CA ALA A 48 3.42 15.32 3.69
C ALA A 48 4.29 14.67 2.61
N SER A 49 4.31 15.21 1.40
CA SER A 49 5.14 14.68 0.32
C SER A 49 6.63 14.79 0.66
N LYS A 50 7.05 15.87 1.29
CA LYS A 50 8.43 16.04 1.76
C LYS A 50 8.80 15.04 2.84
N THR A 51 7.88 14.76 3.74
CA THR A 51 8.09 13.75 4.78
C THR A 51 8.32 12.37 4.17
N LEU A 52 7.58 12.05 3.13
CA LEU A 52 7.75 10.81 2.38
C LEU A 52 8.94 10.85 1.41
N ASN A 53 9.51 12.02 1.19
CA ASN A 53 10.59 12.25 0.22
C ASN A 53 10.18 11.83 -1.21
N ILE A 54 8.98 12.21 -1.60
CA ILE A 54 8.46 12.04 -2.96
C ILE A 54 7.90 13.37 -3.43
N ASP A 55 7.73 13.53 -4.74
CA ASP A 55 7.13 14.76 -5.24
C ASP A 55 5.62 14.76 -4.98
N ILE A 56 5.02 15.93 -5.10
CA ILE A 56 3.62 16.13 -4.75
C ILE A 56 2.67 15.37 -5.66
N LEU A 57 3.02 15.20 -6.92
CA LEU A 57 2.19 14.42 -7.86
C LEU A 57 2.20 12.94 -7.49
N ARG A 58 3.34 12.44 -7.06
CA ARG A 58 3.47 11.07 -6.59
C ARG A 58 2.65 10.85 -5.32
N TYR A 59 2.67 11.84 -4.42
CA TYR A 59 1.84 11.83 -3.23
C TYR A 59 0.35 11.79 -3.58
N ASP A 60 -0.07 12.58 -4.57
CA ASP A 60 -1.45 12.60 -5.03
C ASP A 60 -1.87 11.23 -5.60
N GLN A 61 -0.98 10.57 -6.33
CA GLN A 61 -1.22 9.20 -6.82
C GLN A 61 -1.41 8.21 -5.68
N LEU A 62 -0.62 8.34 -4.63
CA LEU A 62 -0.73 7.49 -3.45
C LEU A 62 -2.10 7.65 -2.80
N LEU A 63 -2.52 8.89 -2.55
CA LEU A 63 -3.82 9.18 -1.94
C LEU A 63 -5.00 8.79 -2.82
N ALA A 64 -4.81 8.80 -4.13
CA ALA A 64 -5.83 8.34 -5.07
C ALA A 64 -5.99 6.82 -5.08
N GLY A 65 -5.08 6.10 -4.44
CA GLY A 65 -5.12 4.64 -4.40
C GLY A 65 -4.65 3.98 -5.69
N ASP A 66 -3.78 4.67 -6.44
CA ASP A 66 -3.24 4.15 -7.71
C ASP A 66 -2.21 3.05 -7.44
N ILE A 67 -2.72 1.88 -7.11
CA ILE A 67 -1.92 0.74 -6.65
C ILE A 67 -0.96 0.23 -7.72
N ALA A 68 -1.32 0.36 -8.99
CA ALA A 68 -0.48 -0.11 -10.09
C ALA A 68 0.79 0.74 -10.25
N SER A 69 0.79 1.96 -9.75
CA SER A 69 1.92 2.89 -9.85
C SER A 69 2.98 2.69 -8.78
N PHE A 70 2.74 1.81 -7.80
CA PHE A 70 3.65 1.58 -6.68
C PHE A 70 3.97 0.10 -6.56
N ASN A 71 5.24 -0.26 -6.57
CA ASN A 71 5.64 -1.63 -6.29
C ASN A 71 5.75 -1.86 -4.77
N ILE A 72 5.90 -3.12 -4.36
CA ILE A 72 5.98 -3.48 -2.94
C ILE A 72 7.17 -2.81 -2.27
N ASP A 73 8.33 -2.83 -2.90
CA ASP A 73 9.56 -2.26 -2.32
C ASP A 73 9.38 -0.78 -2.00
N GLU A 74 8.79 -0.04 -2.94
CA GLU A 74 8.47 1.38 -2.74
C GLU A 74 7.51 1.59 -1.58
N LEU A 75 6.44 0.81 -1.54
CA LEU A 75 5.41 0.94 -0.50
C LEU A 75 5.96 0.64 0.88
N VAL A 76 6.79 -0.39 1.01
CA VAL A 76 7.45 -0.72 2.28
C VAL A 76 8.36 0.42 2.71
N GLU A 77 9.18 0.93 1.80
CA GLU A 77 10.10 2.03 2.11
C GLU A 77 9.36 3.29 2.52
N LEU A 78 8.32 3.67 1.78
CA LEU A 78 7.50 4.84 2.09
C LEU A 78 6.77 4.69 3.42
N SER A 79 6.27 3.50 3.73
CA SER A 79 5.56 3.25 4.97
C SER A 79 6.47 3.46 6.19
N LEU A 80 7.73 3.06 6.10
CA LEU A 80 8.69 3.28 7.18
C LEU A 80 8.93 4.76 7.44
N ARG A 81 8.88 5.59 6.41
CA ARG A 81 9.11 7.05 6.54
C ARG A 81 8.01 7.77 7.31
N ILE A 82 6.83 7.18 7.38
CA ILE A 82 5.70 7.76 8.13
C ILE A 82 5.36 6.98 9.38
N GLY A 83 6.28 6.15 9.86
CA GLY A 83 6.15 5.47 11.13
C GLY A 83 5.29 4.21 11.12
N LEU A 84 5.05 3.64 9.95
CA LEU A 84 4.41 2.34 9.83
C LEU A 84 5.45 1.24 9.73
N ASN A 85 5.18 0.11 10.36
CA ASN A 85 6.01 -1.08 10.24
C ASN A 85 5.25 -2.14 9.46
N VAL A 86 5.88 -2.61 8.39
CA VAL A 86 5.31 -3.71 7.61
C VAL A 86 5.81 -5.03 8.21
N HIS A 87 4.88 -5.83 8.67
CA HIS A 87 5.16 -7.15 9.22
C HIS A 87 4.48 -8.19 8.34
N VAL A 88 5.26 -9.14 7.85
CA VAL A 88 4.75 -10.23 7.01
C VAL A 88 4.98 -11.55 7.74
N GLU A 89 3.90 -12.30 7.90
CA GLU A 89 3.95 -13.63 8.46
C GLU A 89 3.74 -14.64 7.34
N VAL A 90 4.69 -15.57 7.22
CA VAL A 90 4.59 -16.64 6.24
C VAL A 90 4.13 -17.89 6.95
N LEU A 91 2.98 -18.41 6.52
CA LEU A 91 2.38 -19.59 7.09
C LEU A 91 2.69 -20.81 6.23
N GLY A 92 3.07 -21.89 6.87
CA GLY A 92 3.29 -23.16 6.18
C GLY A 92 1.98 -23.75 5.65
N ALA A 93 2.11 -24.55 4.61
CA ALA A 93 0.96 -25.24 4.04
C ALA A 93 0.53 -26.42 4.93
#